data_22fe81e7db981fb1a48e75372fd2ff8e
#
_entry.id   22fe81e7db981fb1a48e75372fd2ff8e
#
_cell.length_a   1.000
_cell.length_b   1.000
_cell.length_c   1.000
_cell.angle_alpha   90.00
_cell.angle_beta   90.00
_cell.angle_gamma   90.00
#
_symmetry.space_group_name_H-M   'P 1'
#
loop_
_entity.id
_entity.type
_entity.pdbx_description
1 polymer ?
#
loop_
_entity_poly.entity_id
_entity_poly.type
_entity_poly.pdbx_seq_one_letter_code
_entity_poly.pdbx_strand_id
1 'polypeptide(L)'
;MRYIPISMLETGMMLGQDIVDGAGRMLLSKELFLNQEYILSLSEMGFTGAYINDQFSEGVEIVQVIQPEIKREALGIVSTLFIDKGSSATQDCVDEIVMKVVEQILDNSSVMCNLLDLKKYDDYTYFHSINVAVLSAMIGVAMKMDFEELKALTTSAMLHDVGK
;
A
#
# COMPACT_ATOMS: atom_id res chain seq x y z
N MET A 1 -10.98 5.32 -12.76
CA MET A 1 -9.52 5.58 -12.97
C MET A 1 -8.81 4.35 -13.52
N ARG A 2 -7.70 4.51 -14.25
CA ARG A 2 -6.88 3.41 -14.79
C ARG A 2 -5.39 3.67 -14.56
N TYR A 3 -4.59 2.58 -14.47
CA TYR A 3 -3.13 2.69 -14.34
C TYR A 3 -2.48 2.97 -15.69
N ILE A 4 -1.60 3.97 -15.76
CA ILE A 4 -0.81 4.31 -16.94
C ILE A 4 0.68 4.22 -16.58
N PRO A 5 1.47 3.42 -17.33
CA PRO A 5 2.92 3.35 -17.17
C PRO A 5 3.59 4.72 -17.30
N ILE A 6 4.71 4.94 -16.58
CA ILE A 6 5.42 6.23 -16.57
C ILE A 6 5.82 6.70 -17.98
N SER A 7 6.18 5.77 -18.87
CA SER A 7 6.55 6.05 -20.26
C SER A 7 5.38 6.52 -21.13
N MET A 8 4.15 6.39 -20.65
CA MET A 8 2.92 6.77 -21.35
C MET A 8 2.17 7.91 -20.65
N LEU A 9 2.72 8.45 -19.55
CA LEU A 9 2.16 9.62 -18.89
C LEU A 9 2.43 10.86 -19.72
N GLU A 10 1.40 11.69 -19.87
CA GLU A 10 1.44 12.92 -20.64
C GLU A 10 0.99 14.12 -19.79
N THR A 11 1.51 15.29 -20.14
CA THR A 11 1.10 16.57 -19.54
C THR A 11 -0.40 16.78 -19.74
N GLY A 12 -1.09 17.19 -18.68
CA GLY A 12 -2.54 17.42 -18.69
C GLY A 12 -3.37 16.21 -18.27
N MET A 13 -2.76 15.04 -18.04
CA MET A 13 -3.46 13.92 -17.42
C MET A 13 -3.74 14.21 -15.94
N MET A 14 -4.93 13.85 -15.46
CA MET A 14 -5.36 14.08 -14.08
C MET A 14 -5.14 12.86 -13.21
N LEU A 15 -4.46 13.03 -12.07
CA LEU A 15 -4.23 11.96 -11.10
C LEU A 15 -5.54 11.43 -10.52
N GLY A 16 -5.71 10.11 -10.52
CA GLY A 16 -6.86 9.41 -9.94
C GLY A 16 -6.70 9.12 -8.45
N GLN A 17 -5.46 9.10 -7.92
CA GLN A 17 -5.18 8.93 -6.50
C GLN A 17 -3.90 9.67 -6.09
N ASP A 18 -3.73 9.84 -4.76
CA ASP A 18 -2.54 10.44 -4.19
C ASP A 18 -1.30 9.62 -4.51
N ILE A 19 -0.20 10.32 -4.77
CA ILE A 19 1.13 9.72 -4.88
C ILE A 19 1.90 10.05 -3.61
N VAL A 20 2.36 9.01 -2.92
CA VAL A 20 3.14 9.12 -1.69
C VAL A 20 4.51 8.48 -1.88
N ASP A 21 5.52 8.93 -1.14
CA ASP A 21 6.85 8.32 -1.14
C ASP A 21 6.93 7.07 -0.23
N GLY A 22 8.12 6.44 -0.18
CA GLY A 22 8.38 5.26 0.64
C GLY A 22 8.18 5.47 2.15
N ALA A 23 8.18 6.71 2.63
CA ALA A 23 7.90 7.08 4.02
C ALA A 23 6.42 7.47 4.26
N GLY A 24 5.55 7.36 3.24
CA GLY A 24 4.15 7.73 3.33
C GLY A 24 3.88 9.24 3.21
N ARG A 25 4.89 10.05 2.85
CA ARG A 25 4.72 11.50 2.65
C ARG A 25 4.08 11.74 1.29
N MET A 26 3.07 12.61 1.27
CA MET A 26 2.38 12.99 0.04
C MET A 26 3.32 13.77 -0.89
N LEU A 27 3.51 13.27 -2.11
CA LEU A 27 4.25 13.93 -3.17
C LEU A 27 3.33 14.71 -4.09
N LEU A 28 2.27 14.09 -4.58
CA LEU A 28 1.26 14.70 -5.44
C LEU A 28 -0.13 14.27 -4.98
N SER A 29 -1.08 15.20 -4.96
CA SER A 29 -2.45 14.92 -4.56
C SER A 29 -3.30 14.40 -5.72
N LYS A 30 -4.31 13.60 -5.39
CA LYS A 30 -5.41 13.25 -6.29
C LYS A 30 -5.98 14.51 -6.95
N GLU A 31 -6.47 14.36 -8.18
CA GLU A 31 -7.08 15.42 -9.00
C GLU A 31 -6.09 16.50 -9.48
N LEU A 32 -4.78 16.35 -9.19
CA LEU A 32 -3.76 17.21 -9.77
C LEU A 32 -3.55 16.86 -11.24
N PHE A 33 -3.39 17.88 -12.09
CA PHE A 33 -2.97 17.69 -13.48
C PHE A 33 -1.45 17.57 -13.58
N LEU A 34 -0.99 16.49 -14.22
CA LEU A 34 0.42 16.26 -14.43
C LEU A 34 1.02 17.30 -15.40
N ASN A 35 2.21 17.77 -15.08
CA ASN A 35 3.08 18.53 -15.96
C ASN A 35 4.36 17.74 -16.24
N GLN A 36 5.19 18.24 -17.15
CA GLN A 36 6.44 17.58 -17.55
C GLN A 36 7.41 17.39 -16.38
N GLU A 37 7.49 18.36 -15.46
CA GLU A 37 8.39 18.29 -14.30
C GLU A 37 7.97 17.21 -13.33
N TYR A 38 6.66 17.06 -13.06
CA TYR A 38 6.13 16.00 -12.22
C TYR A 38 6.40 14.62 -12.79
N ILE A 39 6.19 14.43 -14.11
CA ILE A 39 6.44 13.15 -14.79
C ILE A 39 7.92 12.79 -14.72
N LEU A 40 8.82 13.74 -14.96
CA LEU A 40 10.26 13.52 -14.86
C LEU A 40 10.67 13.17 -13.43
N SER A 41 10.21 13.94 -12.44
CA SER A 41 10.51 13.69 -11.02
C SER A 41 10.01 12.31 -10.57
N LEU A 42 8.79 11.91 -10.97
CA LEU A 42 8.27 10.57 -10.68
C LEU A 42 9.13 9.48 -11.33
N SER A 43 9.59 9.70 -12.55
CA SER A 43 10.48 8.76 -13.25
C SER A 43 11.84 8.62 -12.56
N GLU A 44 12.45 9.74 -12.14
CA GLU A 44 13.72 9.76 -11.40
C GLU A 44 13.61 9.11 -10.03
N MET A 45 12.44 9.23 -9.39
CA MET A 45 12.12 8.57 -8.11
C MET A 45 11.77 7.08 -8.26
N GLY A 46 11.83 6.50 -9.49
CA GLY A 46 11.60 5.07 -9.75
C GLY A 46 10.13 4.66 -9.85
N PHE A 47 9.18 5.60 -9.96
CA PHE A 47 7.78 5.25 -10.17
C PHE A 47 7.57 4.55 -11.50
N THR A 48 6.84 3.44 -11.50
CA THR A 48 6.55 2.67 -12.71
C THR A 48 5.35 3.22 -13.50
N GLY A 49 4.54 4.09 -12.89
CA GLY A 49 3.36 4.73 -13.49
C GLY A 49 2.46 5.35 -12.43
N ALA A 50 1.28 5.81 -12.85
CA ALA A 50 0.29 6.42 -11.97
C ALA A 50 -1.15 6.05 -12.37
N TYR A 51 -2.07 6.15 -11.42
CA TYR A 51 -3.51 6.07 -11.71
C TYR A 51 -4.01 7.40 -12.23
N ILE A 52 -4.66 7.37 -13.39
CA ILE A 52 -5.18 8.54 -14.10
C ILE A 52 -6.70 8.45 -14.19
N ASN A 53 -7.37 9.56 -13.96
CA ASN A 53 -8.78 9.75 -14.28
C ASN A 53 -8.92 10.33 -15.69
N ASP A 54 -9.56 9.59 -16.56
CA ASP A 54 -9.88 10.03 -17.92
C ASP A 54 -11.26 9.53 -18.35
N GLN A 55 -11.74 9.97 -19.49
CA GLN A 55 -13.03 9.59 -20.05
C GLN A 55 -13.14 8.08 -20.36
N PHE A 56 -12.01 7.37 -20.52
CA PHE A 56 -11.99 5.92 -20.78
C PHE A 56 -12.16 5.09 -19.50
N SER A 57 -11.94 5.70 -18.36
CA SER A 57 -12.05 5.08 -17.04
C SER A 57 -13.20 5.66 -16.20
N GLU A 58 -14.11 6.42 -16.83
CA GLU A 58 -15.29 6.98 -16.16
C GLU A 58 -16.15 5.87 -15.58
N GLY A 59 -16.53 6.01 -14.31
CA GLY A 59 -17.32 4.99 -13.59
C GLY A 59 -16.53 3.76 -13.11
N VAL A 60 -15.22 3.65 -13.41
CA VAL A 60 -14.37 2.59 -12.87
C VAL A 60 -13.80 3.04 -11.52
N GLU A 61 -14.32 2.46 -10.44
CA GLU A 61 -13.74 2.61 -9.10
C GLU A 61 -12.78 1.45 -8.84
N ILE A 62 -11.57 1.77 -8.38
CA ILE A 62 -10.63 0.75 -7.89
C ILE A 62 -10.89 0.59 -6.41
N VAL A 63 -11.52 -0.51 -6.05
CA VAL A 63 -11.71 -0.88 -4.64
C VAL A 63 -10.37 -1.36 -4.08
N GLN A 64 -9.86 -0.63 -3.10
CA GLN A 64 -8.63 -1.04 -2.41
C GLN A 64 -8.96 -2.10 -1.37
N VAL A 65 -8.12 -3.13 -1.27
CA VAL A 65 -8.27 -4.21 -0.28
C VAL A 65 -8.15 -3.66 1.14
N ILE A 66 -7.27 -2.67 1.31
CA ILE A 66 -7.06 -1.96 2.58
C ILE A 66 -7.20 -0.46 2.33
N GLN A 67 -7.91 0.22 3.22
CA GLN A 67 -8.06 1.67 3.17
C GLN A 67 -6.71 2.39 3.29
N PRO A 68 -6.53 3.52 2.58
CA PRO A 68 -5.27 4.28 2.60
C PRO A 68 -4.85 4.73 4.00
N GLU A 69 -5.83 4.98 4.89
CA GLU A 69 -5.62 5.38 6.28
C GLU A 69 -4.93 4.28 7.07
N ILE A 70 -5.43 3.05 6.98
CA ILE A 70 -4.86 1.88 7.66
C ILE A 70 -3.47 1.57 7.09
N LYS A 71 -3.30 1.71 5.78
CA LYS A 71 -1.98 1.54 5.15
C LYS A 71 -0.97 2.55 5.66
N ARG A 72 -1.35 3.82 5.83
CA ARG A 72 -0.48 4.88 6.41
C ARG A 72 -0.16 4.61 7.88
N GLU A 73 -1.14 4.20 8.67
CA GLU A 73 -0.96 3.84 10.08
C GLU A 73 0.02 2.66 10.21
N ALA A 74 -0.16 1.61 9.40
CA ALA A 74 0.74 0.47 9.36
C ALA A 74 2.17 0.86 8.98
N LEU A 75 2.35 1.76 7.99
CA LEU A 75 3.66 2.28 7.60
C LEU A 75 4.36 3.01 8.77
N GLY A 76 3.62 3.84 9.50
CA GLY A 76 4.16 4.55 10.67
C GLY A 76 4.64 3.58 11.75
N ILE A 77 3.86 2.54 12.06
CA ILE A 77 4.22 1.53 13.06
C ILE A 77 5.43 0.71 12.60
N VAL A 78 5.40 0.18 11.37
CA VAL A 78 6.51 -0.62 10.82
C VAL A 78 7.79 0.20 10.76
N SER A 79 7.75 1.45 10.30
CA SER A 79 8.93 2.32 10.26
C SER A 79 9.53 2.57 11.64
N THR A 80 8.69 2.75 12.67
CA THR A 80 9.13 2.91 14.06
C THR A 80 9.83 1.65 14.58
N LEU A 81 9.31 0.46 14.25
CA LEU A 81 9.92 -0.81 14.65
C LEU A 81 11.29 -1.06 14.04
N PHE A 82 11.50 -0.62 12.82
CA PHE A 82 12.81 -0.74 12.16
C PHE A 82 13.84 0.23 12.74
N ILE A 83 13.40 1.40 13.25
CA ILE A 83 14.28 2.43 13.81
C ILE A 83 14.57 2.15 15.29
N ASP A 84 13.55 1.80 16.07
CA ASP A 84 13.65 1.62 17.53
C ASP A 84 13.35 0.15 17.93
N LYS A 85 14.38 -0.67 17.85
CA LYS A 85 14.34 -2.13 18.07
C LYS A 85 14.11 -2.53 19.53
N GLY A 86 13.16 -1.97 20.25
CA GLY A 86 12.99 -2.42 21.65
C GLY A 86 11.93 -1.78 22.51
N SER A 87 11.04 -1.00 21.96
CA SER A 87 9.94 -0.38 22.71
C SER A 87 8.80 -1.38 22.96
N SER A 88 8.50 -1.70 24.22
CA SER A 88 7.36 -2.56 24.62
C SER A 88 5.99 -1.96 24.25
N ALA A 89 5.90 -0.65 24.10
CA ALA A 89 4.70 0.05 23.61
C ALA A 89 4.34 -0.31 22.15
N THR A 90 5.24 -0.97 21.45
CA THR A 90 5.14 -1.29 20.03
C THR A 90 4.34 -2.56 19.77
N GLN A 91 4.29 -3.50 20.72
CA GLN A 91 3.57 -4.77 20.54
C GLN A 91 2.04 -4.55 20.46
N ASP A 92 1.49 -3.78 21.39
CA ASP A 92 0.05 -3.47 21.39
C ASP A 92 -0.36 -2.72 20.11
N CYS A 93 0.48 -1.80 19.63
CA CYS A 93 0.25 -1.09 18.37
C CYS A 93 0.28 -2.02 17.14
N VAL A 94 1.21 -3.00 17.13
CA VAL A 94 1.26 -4.01 16.05
C VAL A 94 0.02 -4.88 16.08
N ASP A 95 -0.39 -5.33 17.24
CA ASP A 95 -1.59 -6.17 17.41
C ASP A 95 -2.84 -5.42 16.93
N GLU A 96 -2.97 -4.14 17.28
CA GLU A 96 -4.11 -3.31 16.86
C GLU A 96 -4.14 -3.12 15.34
N ILE A 97 -3.01 -2.78 14.71
CA ILE A 97 -2.98 -2.56 13.27
C ILE A 97 -3.18 -3.86 12.48
N VAL A 98 -2.64 -4.98 12.96
CA VAL A 98 -2.85 -6.30 12.36
C VAL A 98 -4.33 -6.68 12.41
N MET A 99 -5.01 -6.44 13.54
CA MET A 99 -6.45 -6.66 13.64
C MET A 99 -7.23 -5.85 12.61
N LYS A 100 -6.96 -4.55 12.48
CA LYS A 100 -7.58 -3.68 11.47
C LYS A 100 -7.37 -4.20 10.04
N VAL A 101 -6.15 -4.66 9.74
CA VAL A 101 -5.80 -5.23 8.43
C VAL A 101 -6.58 -6.51 8.17
N VAL A 102 -6.62 -7.45 9.12
CA VAL A 102 -7.33 -8.73 8.98
C VAL A 102 -8.83 -8.51 8.83
N GLU A 103 -9.44 -7.65 9.66
CA GLU A 103 -10.86 -7.32 9.59
C GLU A 103 -11.22 -6.75 8.21
N GLN A 104 -10.45 -5.79 7.71
CA GLN A 104 -10.70 -5.24 6.37
C GLN A 104 -10.58 -6.27 5.24
N ILE A 105 -9.62 -7.19 5.34
CA ILE A 105 -9.47 -8.24 4.33
C ILE A 105 -10.63 -9.22 4.41
N LEU A 106 -11.13 -9.54 5.59
CA LEU A 106 -12.32 -10.41 5.76
C LEU A 106 -13.57 -9.74 5.18
N ASP A 107 -13.76 -8.44 5.43
CA ASP A 107 -14.89 -7.68 4.90
C ASP A 107 -14.82 -7.53 3.37
N ASN A 108 -13.61 -7.44 2.82
CA ASN A 108 -13.35 -7.25 1.39
C ASN A 108 -12.87 -8.53 0.69
N SER A 109 -13.17 -9.71 1.21
CA SER A 109 -12.66 -11.00 0.73
C SER A 109 -12.97 -11.32 -0.74
N SER A 110 -13.93 -10.62 -1.35
CA SER A 110 -14.27 -10.73 -2.78
C SER A 110 -13.47 -9.77 -3.68
N VAL A 111 -12.66 -8.86 -3.10
CA VAL A 111 -11.90 -7.87 -3.85
C VAL A 111 -10.61 -8.48 -4.37
N MET A 112 -10.41 -8.43 -5.68
CA MET A 112 -9.14 -8.83 -6.28
C MET A 112 -8.04 -7.82 -5.93
N CYS A 113 -6.94 -8.31 -5.36
CA CYS A 113 -5.75 -7.49 -5.13
C CYS A 113 -5.12 -7.09 -6.47
N ASN A 114 -4.94 -5.79 -6.68
CA ASN A 114 -4.18 -5.32 -7.83
C ASN A 114 -2.68 -5.42 -7.50
N LEU A 115 -2.00 -6.39 -8.12
CA LEU A 115 -0.56 -6.60 -7.96
C LEU A 115 0.29 -5.37 -8.33
N LEU A 116 -0.25 -4.44 -9.13
CA LEU A 116 0.43 -3.19 -9.47
C LEU A 116 0.57 -2.25 -8.27
N ASP A 117 -0.34 -2.30 -7.30
CA ASP A 117 -0.25 -1.51 -6.07
C ASP A 117 0.85 -2.01 -5.12
N LEU A 118 1.31 -3.25 -5.32
CA LEU A 118 2.37 -3.87 -4.54
C LEU A 118 3.79 -3.52 -5.04
N LYS A 119 3.91 -3.01 -6.28
CA LYS A 119 5.19 -2.84 -6.97
C LYS A 119 5.72 -1.40 -6.99
N LYS A 120 5.17 -0.52 -6.16
CA LYS A 120 5.31 0.93 -6.33
C LYS A 120 6.62 1.58 -5.88
N TYR A 121 7.59 0.90 -5.22
CA TYR A 121 8.80 1.60 -4.73
C TYR A 121 10.04 0.75 -4.52
N ASP A 122 11.20 1.37 -4.81
CA ASP A 122 12.55 0.92 -4.44
C ASP A 122 12.94 1.28 -2.99
N ASP A 123 12.19 2.11 -2.28
CA ASP A 123 12.35 2.31 -0.82
C ASP A 123 11.61 1.19 -0.08
N TYR A 124 12.22 0.09 -0.18
CA TYR A 124 11.78 -1.28 -0.27
C TYR A 124 11.24 -1.85 1.06
N THR A 125 11.71 -1.37 2.22
CA THR A 125 11.60 -2.17 3.44
C THR A 125 10.21 -2.12 4.08
N TYR A 126 9.64 -0.93 4.28
CA TYR A 126 8.39 -0.81 5.06
C TYR A 126 7.15 -1.16 4.22
N PHE A 127 7.07 -0.67 2.99
CA PHE A 127 5.99 -1.04 2.06
C PHE A 127 6.00 -2.53 1.73
N HIS A 128 7.19 -3.11 1.56
CA HIS A 128 7.35 -4.53 1.36
C HIS A 128 6.73 -5.33 2.51
N SER A 129 7.07 -5.01 3.75
CA SER A 129 6.54 -5.70 4.94
C SER A 129 5.01 -5.64 5.00
N ILE A 130 4.41 -4.48 4.71
CA ILE A 130 2.95 -4.34 4.68
C ILE A 130 2.34 -5.12 3.52
N ASN A 131 2.92 -5.03 2.33
CA ASN A 131 2.41 -5.76 1.17
C ASN A 131 2.49 -7.27 1.38
N VAL A 132 3.57 -7.78 1.99
CA VAL A 132 3.71 -9.20 2.34
C VAL A 132 2.65 -9.59 3.37
N ALA A 133 2.40 -8.75 4.39
CA ALA A 133 1.37 -9.00 5.39
C ALA A 133 -0.04 -9.09 4.76
N VAL A 134 -0.38 -8.13 3.89
CA VAL A 134 -1.68 -8.11 3.18
C VAL A 134 -1.87 -9.34 2.31
N LEU A 135 -0.87 -9.67 1.50
CA LEU A 135 -0.93 -10.86 0.62
C LEU A 135 -1.03 -12.15 1.43
N SER A 136 -0.27 -12.26 2.53
CA SER A 136 -0.31 -13.43 3.41
C SER A 136 -1.70 -13.58 4.04
N ALA A 137 -2.29 -12.49 4.53
CA ALA A 137 -3.64 -12.52 5.08
C ALA A 137 -4.69 -12.91 4.02
N MET A 138 -4.61 -12.37 2.79
CA MET A 138 -5.51 -12.76 1.70
C MET A 138 -5.39 -14.25 1.34
N ILE A 139 -4.16 -14.78 1.31
CA ILE A 139 -3.92 -16.21 1.10
C ILE A 139 -4.50 -17.02 2.26
N GLY A 140 -4.30 -16.60 3.50
CA GLY A 140 -4.84 -17.24 4.67
C GLY A 140 -6.38 -17.30 4.65
N VAL A 141 -7.05 -16.21 4.26
CA VAL A 141 -8.52 -16.18 4.06
C VAL A 141 -8.94 -17.19 2.99
N ALA A 142 -8.22 -17.24 1.85
CA ALA A 142 -8.51 -18.21 0.79
C ALA A 142 -8.32 -19.67 1.26
N MET A 143 -7.37 -19.89 2.18
CA MET A 143 -7.12 -21.19 2.83
C MET A 143 -8.12 -21.49 3.95
N LYS A 144 -9.04 -20.59 4.29
CA LYS A 144 -10.04 -20.69 5.34
C LYS A 144 -9.41 -20.84 6.75
N MET A 145 -8.30 -20.17 6.98
CA MET A 145 -7.70 -20.04 8.30
C MET A 145 -8.66 -19.34 9.26
N ASP A 146 -8.63 -19.70 10.53
CA ASP A 146 -9.41 -19.00 11.55
C ASP A 146 -8.78 -17.62 11.87
N PHE A 147 -9.48 -16.83 12.69
CA PHE A 147 -9.06 -15.46 13.00
C PHE A 147 -7.70 -15.39 13.70
N GLU A 148 -7.44 -16.30 14.64
CA GLU A 148 -6.17 -16.35 15.40
C GLU A 148 -5.00 -16.77 14.50
N GLU A 149 -5.23 -17.72 13.61
CA GLU A 149 -4.26 -18.14 12.58
C GLU A 149 -3.95 -17.00 11.62
N LEU A 150 -4.99 -16.28 11.14
CA LEU A 150 -4.82 -15.10 10.27
C LEU A 150 -4.04 -13.99 10.96
N LYS A 151 -4.35 -13.71 12.24
CA LYS A 151 -3.63 -12.73 13.04
C LYS A 151 -2.16 -13.10 13.17
N ALA A 152 -1.86 -14.34 13.55
CA ALA A 152 -0.48 -14.82 13.70
C ALA A 152 0.29 -14.78 12.38
N LEU A 153 -0.32 -15.20 11.28
CA LEU A 153 0.26 -15.16 9.92
C LEU A 153 0.57 -13.72 9.50
N THR A 154 -0.40 -12.82 9.66
CA THR A 154 -0.27 -11.41 9.26
C THR A 154 0.80 -10.69 10.08
N THR A 155 0.84 -10.92 11.41
CA THR A 155 1.88 -10.39 12.30
C THR A 155 3.26 -10.86 11.88
N SER A 156 3.42 -12.17 11.67
CA SER A 156 4.70 -12.77 11.27
C SER A 156 5.17 -12.21 9.92
N ALA A 157 4.24 -12.08 8.97
CA ALA A 157 4.53 -11.51 7.65
C ALA A 157 4.91 -10.03 7.72
N MET A 158 4.24 -9.24 8.58
CA MET A 158 4.54 -7.82 8.76
C MET A 158 5.92 -7.60 9.38
N LEU A 159 6.35 -8.47 10.28
CA LEU A 159 7.58 -8.35 11.04
C LEU A 159 8.76 -9.16 10.47
N HIS A 160 8.58 -9.89 9.36
CA HIS A 160 9.56 -10.88 8.89
C HIS A 160 10.96 -10.31 8.63
N ASP A 161 11.07 -9.02 8.32
CA ASP A 161 12.32 -8.34 7.97
C ASP A 161 12.84 -7.38 9.07
N VAL A 162 12.14 -7.24 10.21
CA VAL A 162 12.52 -6.31 11.31
C VAL A 162 13.92 -6.61 11.91
N GLY A 163 14.46 -7.79 11.68
CA GLY A 163 15.79 -8.19 12.17
C GLY A 163 16.97 -7.89 11.23
N LYS A 164 16.70 -7.42 10.02
CA LYS A 164 17.75 -7.17 9.01
C LYS A 164 18.49 -5.86 9.17
#